data_3b957dbe476f5f89bc4b2147dd0f648c
#
_entry.id   3b957dbe476f5f89bc4b2147dd0f648c
#
_cell.length_a   1.000
_cell.length_b   1.000
_cell.length_c   1.000
_cell.angle_alpha   90.00
_cell.angle_beta   90.00
_cell.angle_gamma   90.00
#
_symmetry.space_group_name_H-M   'P 1'
#
loop_
_entity.id
_entity.type
_entity.pdbx_description
1 polymer ?
#
loop_
_entity_poly.entity_id
_entity_poly.type
_entity_poly.pdbx_seq_one_letter_code
_entity_poly.pdbx_strand_id
1 'polypeptide(L)'
;MWAPPAASPAAAGATPSLRRRPLRAAAVRVLVTLPVAARAHDQRRRQRQRLCLAVPPPASEMASAAADGEEEEEEEVIVVERETGRTKAVEMDAAVRRELAIRRLREEAEAEANEAGAGTGRSRRDFAVFETARGDALFTQSWTPAAADRVKGVVVLLHGLNEHSGRYSHFAKLLNDQGLKVYAMDWIGHGGSDGVHGYVSSLDHAVGDLKEFLEDIVLEENHGLPCFLFGHSTGGAIVLKAALDPCVKLHVEGVVLTSPAIHVQPSHPIIKVVAPIFSVLAPKYRVSALHKRGPPVSRDPEALKMKYSDPLVYTGPIRVRTGNEILRISSYLQRNLSRVTVPFLVLHGTADTITDPRASQRLYHASMSTNKSIKLYDGYLHDLLFEPERDDIANDIINWLSARLDVLQRR
;
A
#
# COMPACT_ATOMS: atom_id res chain seq x y z
N MET A 1 53.66 -30.40 -41.37
CA MET A 1 53.12 -29.71 -42.57
C MET A 1 51.67 -29.93 -42.61
N TRP A 2 50.90 -28.96 -42.19
CA TRP A 2 49.52 -28.78 -42.58
C TRP A 2 49.09 -27.35 -42.25
N ALA A 3 48.68 -26.63 -43.23
CA ALA A 3 48.29 -25.23 -43.20
C ALA A 3 46.82 -25.08 -42.79
N PRO A 4 46.42 -23.98 -42.11
CA PRO A 4 45.04 -23.71 -41.83
C PRO A 4 44.34 -23.03 -43.03
N PRO A 5 43.04 -23.21 -43.25
CA PRO A 5 42.31 -22.50 -44.28
C PRO A 5 41.86 -21.09 -43.85
N ALA A 6 41.72 -20.26 -44.84
CA ALA A 6 41.51 -18.84 -44.85
C ALA A 6 40.20 -18.36 -44.22
N ALA A 7 40.27 -17.15 -43.67
CA ALA A 7 39.14 -16.36 -43.18
C ALA A 7 38.25 -15.90 -44.33
N SER A 8 36.94 -15.90 -44.09
CA SER A 8 35.92 -15.27 -44.94
C SER A 8 35.27 -14.06 -44.20
N PRO A 9 34.81 -13.04 -44.93
CA PRO A 9 34.70 -11.68 -44.37
C PRO A 9 33.43 -11.43 -43.60
N ALA A 10 33.53 -10.43 -42.72
CA ALA A 10 32.53 -9.90 -41.84
C ALA A 10 31.25 -9.47 -42.56
N ALA A 11 30.08 -9.94 -42.07
CA ALA A 11 28.78 -9.36 -42.32
C ALA A 11 28.51 -8.24 -41.35
N ALA A 12 28.16 -7.09 -41.91
CA ALA A 12 27.91 -5.83 -41.19
C ALA A 12 26.78 -5.97 -40.19
N GLY A 13 26.99 -5.39 -39.01
CA GLY A 13 26.04 -5.32 -37.94
C GLY A 13 24.78 -4.55 -38.27
N ALA A 14 23.65 -5.17 -38.04
CA ALA A 14 22.37 -4.49 -37.93
C ALA A 14 22.18 -4.09 -36.45
N THR A 15 22.27 -2.81 -36.19
CA THR A 15 21.82 -2.20 -34.94
C THR A 15 20.32 -2.44 -34.76
N PRO A 16 19.84 -2.95 -33.61
CA PRO A 16 18.42 -3.00 -33.33
C PRO A 16 17.90 -1.57 -33.16
N SER A 17 17.05 -1.13 -34.07
CA SER A 17 16.27 0.10 -33.91
C SER A 17 15.44 -0.01 -32.63
N LEU A 18 15.70 0.87 -31.70
CA LEU A 18 14.81 1.15 -30.57
C LEU A 18 13.45 1.58 -31.12
N ARG A 19 12.52 0.62 -31.22
CA ARG A 19 11.10 0.94 -31.42
C ARG A 19 10.65 1.75 -30.21
N ARG A 20 10.45 3.05 -30.41
CA ARG A 20 9.73 3.91 -29.47
C ARG A 20 8.38 3.23 -29.19
N ARG A 21 8.17 2.81 -27.96
CA ARG A 21 6.84 2.41 -27.48
C ARG A 21 5.90 3.60 -27.67
N PRO A 22 4.66 3.39 -28.11
CA PRO A 22 3.67 4.47 -28.16
C PRO A 22 3.53 5.03 -26.72
N LEU A 23 3.49 6.35 -26.63
CA LEU A 23 3.17 7.09 -25.42
C LEU A 23 1.90 6.46 -24.81
N ARG A 24 2.05 5.81 -23.66
CA ARG A 24 0.93 5.24 -22.92
C ARG A 24 0.02 6.38 -22.48
N ALA A 25 -1.27 6.11 -22.52
CA ALA A 25 -2.32 7.01 -22.12
C ALA A 25 -1.98 7.65 -20.76
N ALA A 26 -2.08 8.97 -20.72
CA ALA A 26 -1.86 9.76 -19.52
C ALA A 26 -2.80 9.24 -18.42
N ALA A 27 -2.24 9.01 -17.23
CA ALA A 27 -3.03 8.72 -16.03
C ALA A 27 -4.07 9.84 -15.85
N VAL A 28 -5.34 9.52 -16.05
CA VAL A 28 -6.45 10.46 -15.82
C VAL A 28 -6.66 10.46 -14.31
N ARG A 29 -6.23 11.54 -13.68
CA ARG A 29 -6.58 11.81 -12.29
C ARG A 29 -8.01 12.31 -12.26
N VAL A 30 -8.93 11.42 -11.89
CA VAL A 30 -10.32 11.80 -11.68
C VAL A 30 -10.42 12.57 -10.37
N LEU A 31 -10.61 13.85 -10.50
CA LEU A 31 -10.98 14.78 -9.45
C LEU A 31 -12.49 14.66 -9.20
N VAL A 32 -12.87 14.13 -8.08
CA VAL A 32 -14.25 14.26 -7.60
C VAL A 32 -14.38 15.67 -7.01
N THR A 33 -14.78 16.62 -7.85
CA THR A 33 -15.28 17.91 -7.39
C THR A 33 -16.77 17.77 -7.10
N LEU A 34 -17.17 18.01 -5.86
CA LEU A 34 -18.55 18.36 -5.55
C LEU A 34 -18.88 19.70 -6.21
N PRO A 35 -20.11 19.95 -6.68
CA PRO A 35 -20.44 21.10 -7.50
C PRO A 35 -20.38 22.40 -6.68
N VAL A 36 -19.41 23.24 -6.98
CA VAL A 36 -19.50 24.68 -6.73
C VAL A 36 -19.59 25.35 -8.09
N ALA A 37 -20.74 25.99 -8.36
CA ALA A 37 -20.97 26.73 -9.58
C ALA A 37 -20.02 27.93 -9.67
N ALA A 38 -19.32 28.08 -10.80
CA ALA A 38 -19.22 29.31 -11.59
C ALA A 38 -18.07 29.29 -12.62
N ARG A 39 -18.45 29.34 -13.85
CA ARG A 39 -18.06 30.19 -15.00
C ARG A 39 -16.57 30.44 -15.31
N ALA A 40 -16.23 29.94 -16.49
CA ALA A 40 -15.73 30.63 -17.70
C ALA A 40 -14.24 30.97 -17.82
N HIS A 41 -13.69 30.37 -18.89
CA HIS A 41 -12.62 30.83 -19.80
C HIS A 41 -11.22 31.12 -19.22
N ASP A 42 -10.26 30.21 -19.50
CA ASP A 42 -9.18 30.55 -20.44
C ASP A 42 -8.48 29.30 -20.98
N GLN A 43 -8.31 29.25 -22.29
CA GLN A 43 -7.50 28.28 -23.01
C GLN A 43 -6.05 28.71 -22.90
N ARG A 44 -5.20 27.82 -22.44
CA ARG A 44 -3.78 27.61 -22.68
C ARG A 44 -2.98 27.47 -21.39
N ARG A 45 -2.93 26.25 -20.88
CA ARG A 45 -1.76 25.54 -20.37
C ARG A 45 -2.26 24.23 -19.78
N ARG A 46 -1.93 23.12 -20.41
CA ARG A 46 -2.04 21.81 -19.77
C ARG A 46 -0.99 21.75 -18.66
N GLN A 47 -1.23 22.48 -17.61
CA GLN A 47 -0.61 22.26 -16.33
C GLN A 47 -1.40 21.11 -15.69
N ARG A 48 -0.73 19.97 -15.43
CA ARG A 48 -1.26 18.89 -14.59
C ARG A 48 -1.61 19.50 -13.22
N GLN A 49 -2.85 19.91 -13.04
CA GLN A 49 -3.32 20.39 -11.74
C GLN A 49 -3.64 19.17 -10.88
N ARG A 50 -2.82 18.94 -9.86
CA ARG A 50 -3.25 18.19 -8.69
C ARG A 50 -4.44 18.93 -8.09
N LEU A 51 -5.57 18.27 -7.87
CA LEU A 51 -6.47 18.70 -6.83
C LEU A 51 -6.02 18.03 -5.52
N CYS A 52 -5.13 18.70 -4.85
CA CYS A 52 -4.99 18.54 -3.42
C CYS A 52 -6.20 19.27 -2.82
N LEU A 53 -7.12 18.55 -2.22
CA LEU A 53 -8.06 19.18 -1.29
C LEU A 53 -7.23 19.48 -0.03
N ALA A 54 -6.61 20.67 -0.02
CA ALA A 54 -6.12 21.23 1.23
C ALA A 54 -7.33 21.42 2.14
N VAL A 55 -7.22 20.98 3.37
CA VAL A 55 -8.23 21.25 4.39
C VAL A 55 -8.38 22.75 4.51
N PRO A 56 -9.60 23.32 4.35
CA PRO A 56 -9.78 24.77 4.52
C PRO A 56 -9.46 25.17 5.96
N PRO A 57 -8.96 26.41 6.18
CA PRO A 57 -8.77 26.94 7.53
C PRO A 57 -10.10 26.95 8.28
N PRO A 58 -10.10 26.86 9.63
CA PRO A 58 -11.30 26.83 10.43
C PRO A 58 -12.17 28.05 10.17
N ALA A 59 -13.47 27.83 10.06
CA ALA A 59 -14.50 28.84 9.78
C ALA A 59 -14.70 29.81 10.96
N SER A 60 -13.75 30.71 11.21
CA SER A 60 -13.93 31.82 12.17
C SER A 60 -14.04 33.21 11.53
N GLU A 61 -14.04 33.33 10.20
CA GLU A 61 -14.14 34.63 9.52
C GLU A 61 -15.21 34.73 8.43
N MET A 62 -16.33 34.02 8.55
CA MET A 62 -17.48 34.29 7.67
C MET A 62 -18.81 34.20 8.43
N ALA A 63 -18.98 35.11 9.37
CA ALA A 63 -20.30 35.42 9.90
C ALA A 63 -20.75 36.75 9.32
N SER A 64 -21.45 36.73 8.19
CA SER A 64 -22.59 37.59 7.84
C SER A 64 -22.88 37.48 6.34
N ALA A 65 -23.84 36.67 5.98
CA ALA A 65 -24.77 36.92 4.87
C ALA A 65 -25.88 35.84 4.89
N ALA A 66 -27.02 36.30 5.36
CA ALA A 66 -28.40 35.99 4.98
C ALA A 66 -28.80 34.56 4.57
N ALA A 67 -29.75 34.10 5.35
CA ALA A 67 -30.70 33.04 5.09
C ALA A 67 -31.37 33.12 3.69
N ASP A 68 -31.39 31.98 3.02
CA ASP A 68 -32.54 31.57 2.22
C ASP A 68 -32.52 30.03 2.19
N GLY A 69 -33.66 29.43 2.55
CA GLY A 69 -33.80 28.00 2.76
C GLY A 69 -33.90 27.25 1.43
N GLU A 70 -33.19 26.19 1.34
CA GLU A 70 -33.51 25.06 0.50
C GLU A 70 -33.40 23.79 1.36
N GLU A 71 -34.51 23.05 1.41
CA GLU A 71 -34.64 21.78 2.10
C GLU A 71 -33.69 20.78 1.47
N GLU A 72 -32.63 20.39 2.21
CA GLU A 72 -31.80 19.21 1.87
C GLU A 72 -32.62 17.97 2.20
N GLU A 73 -33.03 17.22 1.18
CA GLU A 73 -33.49 15.84 1.33
C GLU A 73 -32.34 15.01 1.92
N GLU A 74 -32.44 14.66 3.20
CA GLU A 74 -31.59 13.64 3.83
C GLU A 74 -31.90 12.30 3.17
N GLU A 75 -31.03 11.83 2.30
CA GLU A 75 -31.03 10.42 1.87
C GLU A 75 -30.73 9.54 3.09
N GLU A 76 -31.78 8.96 3.63
CA GLU A 76 -31.74 7.95 4.69
C GLU A 76 -30.88 6.77 4.24
N VAL A 77 -29.73 6.62 4.89
CA VAL A 77 -28.94 5.38 4.80
C VAL A 77 -29.79 4.27 5.41
N ILE A 78 -30.47 3.49 4.56
CA ILE A 78 -31.27 2.35 5.00
C ILE A 78 -30.35 1.33 5.66
N VAL A 79 -30.27 1.37 6.98
CA VAL A 79 -29.78 0.28 7.79
C VAL A 79 -30.89 -0.76 7.83
N VAL A 80 -30.84 -1.76 6.97
CA VAL A 80 -31.75 -2.89 7.02
C VAL A 80 -31.41 -3.70 8.27
N GLU A 81 -32.15 -3.46 9.34
CA GLU A 81 -32.14 -4.28 10.54
C GLU A 81 -32.93 -5.57 10.29
N ARG A 82 -32.24 -6.66 10.59
CA ARG A 82 -32.69 -7.97 11.10
C ARG A 82 -33.88 -8.68 10.48
N GLU A 83 -33.53 -9.82 9.89
CA GLU A 83 -34.21 -11.08 10.30
C GLU A 83 -33.23 -12.25 10.23
N THR A 84 -33.28 -13.09 11.31
CA THR A 84 -32.58 -14.36 11.51
C THR A 84 -31.08 -14.30 11.74
N GLY A 85 -30.63 -14.21 12.99
CA GLY A 85 -29.49 -14.86 13.68
C GLY A 85 -28.11 -15.07 12.99
N ARG A 86 -27.89 -14.57 11.77
CA ARG A 86 -26.62 -14.56 11.05
C ARG A 86 -26.42 -13.14 10.50
N THR A 87 -25.60 -12.34 11.16
CA THR A 87 -25.06 -11.13 10.55
C THR A 87 -24.32 -11.52 9.27
N LYS A 88 -24.98 -11.40 8.12
CA LYS A 88 -24.28 -11.35 6.84
C LYS A 88 -23.40 -10.10 6.90
N ALA A 89 -22.08 -10.25 6.81
CA ALA A 89 -21.20 -9.11 6.57
C ALA A 89 -21.71 -8.43 5.28
N VAL A 90 -22.21 -7.22 5.41
CA VAL A 90 -22.67 -6.44 4.26
C VAL A 90 -21.44 -6.13 3.44
N GLU A 91 -21.43 -6.58 2.21
CA GLU A 91 -20.33 -6.33 1.27
C GLU A 91 -20.51 -4.91 0.75
N MET A 92 -19.70 -3.97 1.28
CA MET A 92 -19.75 -2.57 0.84
C MET A 92 -19.23 -2.43 -0.58
N ASP A 93 -19.93 -1.65 -1.38
CA ASP A 93 -19.51 -1.21 -2.70
C ASP A 93 -18.21 -0.39 -2.63
N ALA A 94 -17.42 -0.40 -3.70
CA ALA A 94 -16.16 0.33 -3.76
C ALA A 94 -16.36 1.84 -3.66
N ALA A 95 -17.42 2.38 -4.24
CA ALA A 95 -17.74 3.80 -4.16
C ALA A 95 -18.07 4.22 -2.72
N VAL A 96 -18.87 3.43 -2.01
CA VAL A 96 -19.21 3.67 -0.59
C VAL A 96 -17.96 3.58 0.29
N ARG A 97 -17.09 2.59 0.06
CA ARG A 97 -15.82 2.51 0.80
C ARG A 97 -14.92 3.72 0.56
N ARG A 98 -14.85 4.19 -0.68
CA ARG A 98 -14.05 5.37 -1.05
C ARG A 98 -14.58 6.63 -0.39
N GLU A 99 -15.88 6.84 -0.41
CA GLU A 99 -16.53 7.97 0.26
C GLU A 99 -16.26 7.95 1.77
N LEU A 100 -16.40 6.77 2.40
CA LEU A 100 -16.07 6.59 3.81
C LEU A 100 -14.60 6.89 4.11
N ALA A 101 -13.67 6.45 3.25
CA ALA A 101 -12.25 6.75 3.40
C ALA A 101 -11.98 8.26 3.32
N ILE A 102 -12.61 8.95 2.37
CA ILE A 102 -12.49 10.41 2.21
C ILE A 102 -13.07 11.15 3.41
N ARG A 103 -14.28 10.76 3.87
CA ARG A 103 -14.92 11.37 5.03
C ARG A 103 -14.04 11.28 6.27
N ARG A 104 -13.47 10.11 6.56
CA ARG A 104 -12.56 9.93 7.69
C ARG A 104 -11.31 10.80 7.62
N LEU A 105 -10.74 10.95 6.43
CA LEU A 105 -9.61 11.85 6.25
C LEU A 105 -9.96 13.29 6.60
N ARG A 106 -11.15 13.74 6.26
CA ARG A 106 -11.64 15.08 6.62
C ARG A 106 -11.85 15.22 8.13
N GLU A 107 -12.53 14.24 8.74
CA GLU A 107 -12.77 14.20 10.18
C GLU A 107 -11.47 14.20 10.99
N GLU A 108 -10.49 13.39 10.59
CA GLU A 108 -9.16 13.35 11.23
C GLU A 108 -8.40 14.68 11.06
N ALA A 109 -8.46 15.30 9.89
CA ALA A 109 -7.83 16.59 9.62
C ALA A 109 -8.48 17.73 10.42
N GLU A 110 -9.80 17.73 10.58
CA GLU A 110 -10.55 18.68 11.41
C GLU A 110 -10.21 18.50 12.90
N ALA A 111 -10.14 17.26 13.39
CA ALA A 111 -9.73 16.96 14.75
C ALA A 111 -8.30 17.45 15.04
N GLU A 112 -7.37 17.18 14.14
CA GLU A 112 -5.98 17.64 14.25
C GLU A 112 -5.86 19.18 14.22
N ALA A 113 -6.67 19.85 13.42
CA ALA A 113 -6.70 21.32 13.36
C ALA A 113 -7.22 21.93 14.67
N ASN A 114 -8.21 21.29 15.30
CA ASN A 114 -8.80 21.74 16.56
C ASN A 114 -7.86 21.52 17.77
N GLU A 115 -7.09 20.45 17.76
CA GLU A 115 -6.10 20.14 18.82
C GLU A 115 -4.85 21.01 18.74
N ALA A 116 -4.46 21.42 17.53
CA ALA A 116 -3.30 22.24 17.29
C ALA A 116 -3.66 23.70 17.38
N GLY A 117 -3.47 24.37 18.48
CA GLY A 117 -3.47 25.84 18.50
C GLY A 117 -2.64 26.38 17.31
N ALA A 118 -3.08 27.51 16.74
CA ALA A 118 -2.43 28.13 15.58
C ALA A 118 -0.91 28.28 15.79
N GLY A 119 -0.10 27.48 15.13
CA GLY A 119 1.34 27.70 15.12
C GLY A 119 2.28 26.50 14.96
N THR A 120 1.86 25.28 15.04
CA THR A 120 2.76 24.13 14.80
C THR A 120 2.53 23.53 13.43
N GLY A 121 3.46 23.75 12.50
CA GLY A 121 3.44 23.11 11.19
C GLY A 121 3.47 21.59 11.36
N ARG A 122 2.34 20.94 11.11
CA ARG A 122 2.18 19.49 11.15
C ARG A 122 2.29 18.90 9.74
N SER A 123 2.48 17.60 9.67
CA SER A 123 2.50 16.90 8.39
C SER A 123 1.16 17.08 7.66
N ARG A 124 1.20 17.36 6.35
CA ARG A 124 0.03 17.46 5.51
C ARG A 124 -0.32 16.08 4.97
N ARG A 125 -1.57 15.67 5.12
CA ARG A 125 -2.12 14.44 4.54
C ARG A 125 -3.02 14.77 3.36
N ASP A 126 -2.74 14.16 2.22
CA ASP A 126 -3.51 14.30 0.98
C ASP A 126 -3.97 12.92 0.51
N PHE A 127 -5.01 12.88 -0.34
CA PHE A 127 -5.42 11.66 -1.03
C PHE A 127 -5.63 11.92 -2.51
N ALA A 128 -5.52 10.84 -3.30
CA ALA A 128 -5.82 10.88 -4.73
C ALA A 128 -6.40 9.53 -5.17
N VAL A 129 -6.96 9.51 -6.37
CA VAL A 129 -7.32 8.27 -7.05
C VAL A 129 -6.34 8.07 -8.20
N PHE A 130 -5.67 6.94 -8.20
CA PHE A 130 -4.75 6.51 -9.23
C PHE A 130 -5.46 5.50 -10.15
N GLU A 131 -5.57 5.81 -11.43
CA GLU A 131 -6.13 4.89 -12.41
C GLU A 131 -5.01 4.02 -13.01
N THR A 132 -5.14 2.70 -12.85
CA THR A 132 -4.19 1.73 -13.39
C THR A 132 -4.35 1.60 -14.90
N ALA A 133 -3.34 1.03 -15.58
CA ALA A 133 -3.44 0.72 -17.01
C ALA A 133 -4.59 -0.25 -17.36
N ARG A 134 -5.17 -0.94 -16.37
CA ARG A 134 -6.35 -1.81 -16.54
C ARG A 134 -7.68 -1.08 -16.34
N GLY A 135 -7.66 0.19 -15.96
CA GLY A 135 -8.85 0.99 -15.68
C GLY A 135 -9.40 0.81 -14.26
N ASP A 136 -8.66 0.14 -13.35
CA ASP A 136 -9.04 0.08 -11.93
C ASP A 136 -8.66 1.39 -11.23
N ALA A 137 -9.56 1.95 -10.41
CA ALA A 137 -9.32 3.15 -9.62
C ALA A 137 -8.82 2.77 -8.23
N LEU A 138 -7.57 3.10 -7.91
CA LEU A 138 -6.94 2.81 -6.63
C LEU A 138 -6.86 4.06 -5.77
N PHE A 139 -7.29 3.94 -4.52
CA PHE A 139 -7.21 5.00 -3.53
C PHE A 139 -5.79 5.11 -3.01
N THR A 140 -5.22 6.30 -3.08
CA THR A 140 -3.86 6.58 -2.61
C THR A 140 -3.85 7.73 -1.62
N GLN A 141 -2.89 7.70 -0.72
CA GLN A 141 -2.68 8.73 0.28
C GLN A 141 -1.22 9.16 0.29
N SER A 142 -0.99 10.38 0.72
CA SER A 142 0.38 10.85 0.98
C SER A 142 0.41 11.69 2.26
N TRP A 143 1.47 11.52 3.03
CA TRP A 143 1.82 12.35 4.18
C TRP A 143 3.10 13.09 3.86
N THR A 144 3.04 14.41 3.86
CA THR A 144 4.17 15.29 3.53
C THR A 144 4.63 16.00 4.80
N PRO A 145 5.93 16.01 5.12
CA PRO A 145 6.47 16.79 6.23
C PRO A 145 6.04 18.26 6.16
N ALA A 146 5.81 18.88 7.32
CA ALA A 146 5.39 20.27 7.42
C ALA A 146 6.39 21.24 6.72
N ALA A 147 7.67 20.98 6.87
CA ALA A 147 8.73 21.68 6.17
C ALA A 147 9.04 20.92 4.87
N ALA A 148 8.31 21.22 3.78
CA ALA A 148 8.44 20.53 2.49
C ALA A 148 9.85 20.68 1.87
N ASP A 149 10.59 21.70 2.23
CA ASP A 149 11.99 21.97 1.85
C ASP A 149 12.99 21.02 2.53
N ARG A 150 12.56 20.26 3.52
CA ARG A 150 13.38 19.31 4.29
C ARG A 150 13.11 17.85 3.96
N VAL A 151 12.42 17.54 2.85
CA VAL A 151 12.17 16.16 2.45
C VAL A 151 13.51 15.51 2.05
N LYS A 152 13.92 14.50 2.82
CA LYS A 152 15.19 13.78 2.64
C LYS A 152 15.06 12.51 1.80
N GLY A 153 13.83 12.00 1.68
CA GLY A 153 13.53 10.76 0.95
C GLY A 153 12.04 10.43 0.99
N VAL A 154 11.69 9.36 0.32
CA VAL A 154 10.30 8.92 0.12
C VAL A 154 10.15 7.48 0.55
N VAL A 155 9.03 7.17 1.22
CA VAL A 155 8.62 5.80 1.57
C VAL A 155 7.29 5.49 0.87
N VAL A 156 7.23 4.39 0.11
CA VAL A 156 5.99 3.85 -0.46
C VAL A 156 5.51 2.68 0.40
N LEU A 157 4.37 2.84 1.03
CA LEU A 157 3.80 1.91 1.99
C LEU A 157 2.69 1.06 1.37
N LEU A 158 2.79 -0.27 1.50
CA LEU A 158 1.76 -1.23 1.19
C LEU A 158 1.28 -1.96 2.44
N HIS A 159 -0.03 -1.84 2.70
CA HIS A 159 -0.73 -2.49 3.81
C HIS A 159 -0.91 -4.00 3.58
N GLY A 160 -1.33 -4.72 4.62
CA GLY A 160 -1.59 -6.16 4.59
C GLY A 160 -2.95 -6.54 3.99
N LEU A 161 -3.26 -7.84 3.99
CA LEU A 161 -4.55 -8.34 3.53
C LEU A 161 -5.68 -7.86 4.45
N ASN A 162 -6.83 -7.54 3.85
CA ASN A 162 -8.06 -7.18 4.54
C ASN A 162 -8.02 -5.89 5.37
N GLU A 163 -7.01 -5.06 5.20
CA GLU A 163 -6.89 -3.76 5.84
C GLU A 163 -6.71 -2.63 4.81
N HIS A 164 -6.28 -1.45 5.21
CA HIS A 164 -6.10 -0.30 4.33
C HIS A 164 -4.99 0.63 4.84
N SER A 165 -4.49 1.50 3.97
CA SER A 165 -3.36 2.41 4.23
C SER A 165 -3.63 3.42 5.35
N GLY A 166 -4.88 3.82 5.58
CA GLY A 166 -5.23 4.79 6.63
C GLY A 166 -4.86 4.34 8.04
N ARG A 167 -4.78 3.04 8.30
CA ARG A 167 -4.34 2.50 9.59
C ARG A 167 -2.90 2.89 9.96
N TYR A 168 -2.08 3.21 8.98
CA TYR A 168 -0.65 3.54 9.16
C TYR A 168 -0.39 5.03 9.38
N SER A 169 -1.43 5.85 9.62
CA SER A 169 -1.32 7.30 9.80
C SER A 169 -0.33 7.68 10.91
N HIS A 170 -0.37 6.99 12.06
CA HIS A 170 0.58 7.21 13.15
C HIS A 170 2.04 6.98 12.70
N PHE A 171 2.31 5.84 12.11
CA PHE A 171 3.66 5.52 11.59
C PHE A 171 4.12 6.49 10.51
N ALA A 172 3.23 6.89 9.60
CA ALA A 172 3.54 7.87 8.54
C ALA A 172 3.94 9.24 9.13
N LYS A 173 3.29 9.68 10.22
CA LYS A 173 3.65 10.91 10.94
C LYS A 173 5.03 10.82 11.57
N LEU A 174 5.37 9.69 12.20
CA LEU A 174 6.71 9.47 12.77
C LEU A 174 7.80 9.52 11.67
N LEU A 175 7.51 8.98 10.48
CA LEU A 175 8.41 9.10 9.32
C LEU A 175 8.53 10.54 8.83
N ASN A 176 7.42 11.30 8.80
CA ASN A 176 7.44 12.72 8.43
C ASN A 176 8.29 13.56 9.38
N ASP A 177 8.27 13.28 10.67
CA ASP A 177 9.11 13.97 11.67
C ASP A 177 10.60 13.80 11.38
N GLN A 178 10.98 12.74 10.67
CA GLN A 178 12.35 12.50 10.21
C GLN A 178 12.65 13.08 8.81
N GLY A 179 11.68 13.77 8.21
CA GLY A 179 11.80 14.33 6.86
C GLY A 179 11.56 13.32 5.74
N LEU A 180 10.90 12.20 6.02
CA LEU A 180 10.49 11.23 5.01
C LEU A 180 9.06 11.48 4.58
N LYS A 181 8.83 11.73 3.28
CA LYS A 181 7.50 11.80 2.70
C LYS A 181 6.97 10.39 2.49
N VAL A 182 5.72 10.14 2.87
CA VAL A 182 5.11 8.81 2.76
C VAL A 182 4.02 8.83 1.69
N TYR A 183 4.04 7.85 0.82
CA TYR A 183 2.92 7.50 -0.07
C TYR A 183 2.39 6.13 0.33
N ALA A 184 1.08 5.96 0.24
CA ALA A 184 0.45 4.66 0.46
C ALA A 184 -0.65 4.44 -0.57
N MET A 185 -0.88 3.17 -0.91
CA MET A 185 -1.89 2.75 -1.87
C MET A 185 -2.75 1.65 -1.24
N ASP A 186 -4.07 1.85 -1.27
CA ASP A 186 -5.00 0.75 -1.04
C ASP A 186 -5.03 -0.09 -2.32
N TRP A 187 -4.54 -1.32 -2.26
CA TRP A 187 -4.56 -2.18 -3.46
C TRP A 187 -5.93 -2.78 -3.72
N ILE A 188 -6.16 -3.28 -4.93
CA ILE A 188 -7.47 -3.72 -5.42
C ILE A 188 -8.26 -4.55 -4.39
N GLY A 189 -9.54 -4.22 -4.20
CA GLY A 189 -10.43 -4.89 -3.25
C GLY A 189 -10.27 -4.45 -1.79
N HIS A 190 -9.48 -3.42 -1.50
CA HIS A 190 -9.19 -2.94 -0.14
C HIS A 190 -9.44 -1.45 0.00
N GLY A 191 -9.72 -1.02 1.23
CA GLY A 191 -9.93 0.39 1.58
C GLY A 191 -10.85 1.11 0.60
N GLY A 192 -10.42 2.27 0.11
CA GLY A 192 -11.15 3.10 -0.87
C GLY A 192 -10.96 2.71 -2.34
N SER A 193 -10.22 1.63 -2.63
CA SER A 193 -9.95 1.17 -4.00
C SER A 193 -11.08 0.34 -4.60
N ASP A 194 -11.12 0.26 -5.93
CA ASP A 194 -12.07 -0.57 -6.67
C ASP A 194 -11.95 -2.05 -6.32
N GLY A 195 -12.89 -2.83 -6.81
CA GLY A 195 -12.98 -4.25 -6.61
C GLY A 195 -13.86 -4.65 -5.42
N VAL A 196 -14.15 -5.93 -5.37
CA VAL A 196 -14.98 -6.55 -4.32
C VAL A 196 -14.22 -6.60 -3.02
N HIS A 197 -14.81 -6.12 -1.93
CA HIS A 197 -14.17 -5.99 -0.62
C HIS A 197 -13.53 -7.31 -0.13
N GLY A 198 -12.23 -7.30 0.13
CA GLY A 198 -11.44 -8.47 0.53
C GLY A 198 -11.23 -9.52 -0.58
N TYR A 199 -11.47 -9.17 -1.85
CA TYR A 199 -11.25 -10.07 -2.99
C TYR A 199 -10.07 -9.62 -3.85
N VAL A 200 -9.18 -10.54 -4.12
CA VAL A 200 -8.02 -10.33 -5.00
C VAL A 200 -8.04 -11.35 -6.12
N SER A 201 -8.20 -10.87 -7.33
CA SER A 201 -8.19 -11.71 -8.52
C SER A 201 -6.77 -12.15 -8.91
N SER A 202 -5.78 -11.29 -8.67
CA SER A 202 -4.36 -11.54 -8.96
C SER A 202 -3.46 -10.64 -8.11
N LEU A 203 -2.55 -11.22 -7.36
CA LEU A 203 -1.49 -10.47 -6.68
C LEU A 203 -0.40 -9.99 -7.64
N ASP A 204 -0.29 -10.59 -8.83
CA ASP A 204 0.61 -10.06 -9.87
C ASP A 204 0.10 -8.73 -10.44
N HIS A 205 -1.22 -8.53 -10.48
CA HIS A 205 -1.79 -7.21 -10.80
C HIS A 205 -1.42 -6.19 -9.73
N ALA A 206 -1.56 -6.52 -8.44
CA ALA A 206 -1.16 -5.61 -7.36
C ALA A 206 0.35 -5.25 -7.41
N VAL A 207 1.21 -6.20 -7.80
CA VAL A 207 2.64 -5.93 -8.07
C VAL A 207 2.80 -4.98 -9.25
N GLY A 208 2.04 -5.18 -10.34
CA GLY A 208 2.02 -4.27 -11.50
C GLY A 208 1.58 -2.86 -11.13
N ASP A 209 0.50 -2.76 -10.35
CA ASP A 209 -0.06 -1.49 -9.87
C ASP A 209 0.94 -0.71 -9.01
N LEU A 210 1.64 -1.40 -8.11
CA LEU A 210 2.71 -0.78 -7.33
C LEU A 210 3.81 -0.22 -8.22
N LYS A 211 4.20 -0.95 -9.27
CA LYS A 211 5.24 -0.49 -10.21
C LYS A 211 4.77 0.73 -11.01
N GLU A 212 3.55 0.70 -11.53
CA GLU A 212 2.95 1.84 -12.23
C GLU A 212 2.84 3.06 -11.30
N PHE A 213 2.34 2.87 -10.08
CA PHE A 213 2.25 3.94 -9.08
C PHE A 213 3.62 4.52 -8.70
N LEU A 214 4.63 3.65 -8.54
CA LEU A 214 5.99 4.07 -8.25
C LEU A 214 6.56 4.92 -9.39
N GLU A 215 6.49 4.45 -10.64
CA GLU A 215 7.08 5.09 -11.82
C GLU A 215 6.32 6.38 -12.18
N ASP A 216 4.99 6.32 -12.29
CA ASP A 216 4.19 7.40 -12.86
C ASP A 216 3.85 8.52 -11.87
N ILE A 217 3.92 8.23 -10.56
CA ILE A 217 3.52 9.18 -9.53
C ILE A 217 4.68 9.50 -8.58
N VAL A 218 5.20 8.47 -7.89
CA VAL A 218 6.11 8.71 -6.77
C VAL A 218 7.44 9.25 -7.24
N LEU A 219 8.06 8.60 -8.23
CA LEU A 219 9.36 9.04 -8.76
C LEU A 219 9.25 10.32 -9.57
N GLU A 220 8.16 10.49 -10.33
CA GLU A 220 7.93 11.72 -11.10
C GLU A 220 7.73 12.94 -10.19
N GLU A 221 7.09 12.78 -9.04
CA GLU A 221 6.86 13.87 -8.11
C GLU A 221 8.03 14.18 -7.18
N ASN A 222 8.99 13.28 -7.06
CA ASN A 222 10.08 13.36 -6.08
C ASN A 222 11.44 13.09 -6.75
N HIS A 223 11.70 13.73 -7.89
CA HIS A 223 12.95 13.57 -8.63
C HIS A 223 14.19 13.72 -7.76
N GLY A 224 15.08 12.74 -7.84
CA GLY A 224 16.38 12.77 -7.16
C GLY A 224 16.33 12.46 -5.66
N LEU A 225 15.15 12.22 -5.08
CA LEU A 225 15.05 11.78 -3.70
C LEU A 225 15.19 10.27 -3.59
N PRO A 226 15.94 9.76 -2.59
CA PRO A 226 16.00 8.34 -2.27
C PRO A 226 14.59 7.77 -2.00
N CYS A 227 14.26 6.64 -2.63
CA CYS A 227 12.97 5.99 -2.48
C CYS A 227 13.13 4.64 -1.78
N PHE A 228 12.26 4.40 -0.81
CA PHE A 228 12.18 3.16 -0.04
C PHE A 228 10.79 2.54 -0.19
N LEU A 229 10.72 1.21 -0.16
CA LEU A 229 9.45 0.49 -0.10
C LEU A 229 9.25 -0.07 1.31
N PHE A 230 8.03 0.07 1.81
CA PHE A 230 7.58 -0.58 3.04
C PHE A 230 6.42 -1.52 2.73
N GLY A 231 6.44 -2.73 3.29
CA GLY A 231 5.32 -3.65 3.13
C GLY A 231 5.06 -4.49 4.37
N HIS A 232 3.78 -4.55 4.76
CA HIS A 232 3.31 -5.41 5.85
C HIS A 232 2.61 -6.65 5.31
N SER A 233 2.90 -7.82 5.89
CA SER A 233 2.17 -9.07 5.60
C SER A 233 2.11 -9.38 4.09
N THR A 234 0.91 -9.46 3.50
CA THR A 234 0.72 -9.62 2.04
C THR A 234 1.29 -8.43 1.25
N GLY A 235 1.18 -7.20 1.76
CA GLY A 235 1.85 -6.03 1.20
C GLY A 235 3.37 -6.20 1.16
N GLY A 236 3.96 -6.83 2.18
CA GLY A 236 5.37 -7.22 2.22
C GLY A 236 5.75 -8.21 1.12
N ALA A 237 4.87 -9.17 0.82
CA ALA A 237 5.08 -10.10 -0.29
C ALA A 237 5.00 -9.40 -1.66
N ILE A 238 4.06 -8.45 -1.83
CA ILE A 238 3.94 -7.63 -3.06
C ILE A 238 5.21 -6.80 -3.26
N VAL A 239 5.63 -6.06 -2.23
CA VAL A 239 6.84 -5.23 -2.23
C VAL A 239 8.09 -6.04 -2.53
N LEU A 240 8.26 -7.18 -1.85
CA LEU A 240 9.42 -8.05 -2.07
C LEU A 240 9.45 -8.61 -3.49
N LYS A 241 8.28 -8.96 -4.05
CA LYS A 241 8.19 -9.42 -5.44
C LYS A 241 8.47 -8.29 -6.44
N ALA A 242 7.97 -7.08 -6.20
CA ALA A 242 8.30 -5.90 -7.01
C ALA A 242 9.79 -5.59 -6.98
N ALA A 243 10.44 -5.69 -5.81
CA ALA A 243 11.88 -5.49 -5.64
C ALA A 243 12.76 -6.53 -6.35
N LEU A 244 12.21 -7.63 -6.87
CA LEU A 244 12.94 -8.55 -7.76
C LEU A 244 13.00 -8.07 -9.21
N ASP A 245 12.18 -7.08 -9.58
CA ASP A 245 12.17 -6.51 -10.93
C ASP A 245 13.39 -5.59 -11.13
N PRO A 246 14.16 -5.74 -12.22
CA PRO A 246 15.33 -4.90 -12.49
C PRO A 246 14.99 -3.40 -12.55
N CYS A 247 13.82 -3.02 -13.10
CA CYS A 247 13.40 -1.61 -13.19
C CYS A 247 13.17 -1.02 -11.79
N VAL A 248 12.47 -1.74 -10.91
CA VAL A 248 12.25 -1.30 -9.52
C VAL A 248 13.56 -1.16 -8.76
N LYS A 249 14.50 -2.11 -8.95
CA LYS A 249 15.82 -2.09 -8.30
C LYS A 249 16.65 -0.84 -8.61
N LEU A 250 16.44 -0.23 -9.77
CA LEU A 250 17.20 0.98 -10.17
C LEU A 250 16.73 2.22 -9.40
N HIS A 251 15.54 2.18 -8.81
CA HIS A 251 14.90 3.35 -8.19
C HIS A 251 14.69 3.20 -6.69
N VAL A 252 14.94 2.00 -6.13
CA VAL A 252 14.65 1.71 -4.73
C VAL A 252 15.96 1.49 -3.95
N GLU A 253 16.18 2.35 -2.96
CA GLU A 253 17.37 2.35 -2.11
C GLU A 253 17.31 1.34 -0.97
N GLY A 254 16.12 0.81 -0.68
CA GLY A 254 15.93 -0.23 0.31
C GLY A 254 14.47 -0.61 0.53
N VAL A 255 14.28 -1.75 1.19
CA VAL A 255 12.96 -2.35 1.47
C VAL A 255 12.83 -2.64 2.95
N VAL A 256 11.72 -2.23 3.56
CA VAL A 256 11.34 -2.58 4.93
C VAL A 256 10.16 -3.53 4.90
N LEU A 257 10.26 -4.63 5.61
CA LEU A 257 9.25 -5.69 5.65
C LEU A 257 8.86 -5.97 7.10
N THR A 258 7.56 -5.87 7.41
CA THR A 258 7.02 -6.30 8.70
C THR A 258 6.16 -7.54 8.51
N SER A 259 6.49 -8.62 9.21
CA SER A 259 5.76 -9.91 9.16
C SER A 259 5.39 -10.38 7.75
N PRO A 260 6.33 -10.36 6.75
CA PRO A 260 5.98 -10.51 5.34
C PRO A 260 5.47 -11.91 5.02
N ALA A 261 4.46 -12.00 4.13
CA ALA A 261 3.84 -13.26 3.71
C ALA A 261 4.71 -14.05 2.71
N ILE A 262 5.97 -14.31 3.09
CA ILE A 262 6.92 -15.12 2.33
C ILE A 262 6.54 -16.59 2.39
N HIS A 263 6.06 -17.06 3.54
CA HIS A 263 5.54 -18.40 3.72
C HIS A 263 4.28 -18.38 4.56
N VAL A 264 3.21 -18.87 3.97
CA VAL A 264 1.92 -19.09 4.62
C VAL A 264 1.61 -20.57 4.55
N GLN A 265 1.34 -21.18 5.69
CA GLN A 265 0.96 -22.59 5.73
C GLN A 265 -0.56 -22.71 5.56
N PRO A 266 -1.04 -23.46 4.56
CA PRO A 266 -2.45 -23.81 4.51
C PRO A 266 -2.80 -24.70 5.70
N SER A 267 -3.99 -24.53 6.26
CA SER A 267 -4.48 -25.32 7.40
C SER A 267 -4.51 -26.84 7.13
N HIS A 268 -4.52 -27.24 5.85
CA HIS A 268 -4.45 -28.65 5.43
C HIS A 268 -3.70 -28.77 4.09
N PRO A 269 -2.82 -29.80 3.90
CA PRO A 269 -2.03 -29.99 2.69
C PRO A 269 -2.85 -30.11 1.40
N ILE A 270 -4.05 -30.70 1.47
CA ILE A 270 -4.95 -30.87 0.32
C ILE A 270 -5.38 -29.52 -0.28
N ILE A 271 -5.36 -28.45 0.50
CA ILE A 271 -5.71 -27.10 0.03
C ILE A 271 -4.78 -26.67 -1.09
N LYS A 272 -3.49 -27.03 -1.04
CA LYS A 272 -2.53 -26.70 -2.11
C LYS A 272 -2.90 -27.32 -3.45
N VAL A 273 -3.57 -28.46 -3.44
CA VAL A 273 -3.99 -29.19 -4.67
C VAL A 273 -5.36 -28.71 -5.14
N VAL A 274 -6.28 -28.48 -4.22
CA VAL A 274 -7.68 -28.19 -4.53
C VAL A 274 -7.90 -26.69 -4.80
N ALA A 275 -7.19 -25.81 -4.10
CA ALA A 275 -7.36 -24.36 -4.24
C ALA A 275 -7.16 -23.84 -5.68
N PRO A 276 -6.19 -24.28 -6.48
CA PRO A 276 -6.06 -23.84 -7.86
C PRO A 276 -7.31 -24.13 -8.70
N ILE A 277 -7.89 -25.34 -8.58
CA ILE A 277 -9.08 -25.76 -9.33
C ILE A 277 -10.30 -24.95 -8.88
N PHE A 278 -10.55 -24.88 -7.57
CA PHE A 278 -11.67 -24.11 -7.02
C PHE A 278 -11.52 -22.59 -7.26
N SER A 279 -10.30 -22.08 -7.35
CA SER A 279 -10.06 -20.67 -7.66
C SER A 279 -10.52 -20.29 -9.06
N VAL A 280 -10.65 -21.23 -9.97
CA VAL A 280 -11.20 -21.04 -11.31
C VAL A 280 -12.72 -21.24 -11.34
N LEU A 281 -13.19 -22.33 -10.72
CA LEU A 281 -14.60 -22.72 -10.76
C LEU A 281 -15.49 -21.85 -9.86
N ALA A 282 -15.00 -21.46 -8.69
CA ALA A 282 -15.74 -20.69 -7.70
C ALA A 282 -14.85 -19.62 -7.03
N PRO A 283 -14.31 -18.64 -7.79
CA PRO A 283 -13.28 -17.71 -7.34
C PRO A 283 -13.71 -16.87 -6.13
N LYS A 284 -14.98 -16.50 -6.05
CA LYS A 284 -15.55 -15.68 -4.98
C LYS A 284 -16.11 -16.51 -3.82
N TYR A 285 -16.02 -17.86 -3.86
CA TYR A 285 -16.49 -18.69 -2.78
C TYR A 285 -15.71 -18.41 -1.49
N ARG A 286 -16.44 -18.27 -0.38
CA ARG A 286 -15.89 -17.94 0.94
C ARG A 286 -15.60 -19.24 1.70
N VAL A 287 -14.35 -19.42 2.09
CA VAL A 287 -13.97 -20.55 2.94
C VAL A 287 -14.36 -20.20 4.37
N SER A 288 -15.43 -20.81 4.87
CA SER A 288 -15.81 -20.66 6.29
C SER A 288 -14.70 -21.22 7.16
N ALA A 289 -13.97 -20.33 7.83
CA ALA A 289 -13.14 -20.77 8.94
C ALA A 289 -14.07 -21.22 10.08
N LEU A 290 -13.74 -22.37 10.70
CA LEU A 290 -14.49 -22.92 11.84
C LEU A 290 -14.50 -22.00 13.07
N HIS A 291 -13.68 -20.96 13.09
CA HIS A 291 -13.61 -19.95 14.14
C HIS A 291 -14.14 -18.61 13.63
N LYS A 292 -15.11 -18.05 14.33
CA LYS A 292 -15.71 -16.73 14.03
C LYS A 292 -14.73 -15.54 14.16
N ARG A 293 -13.61 -15.74 14.83
CA ARG A 293 -12.50 -14.78 14.93
C ARG A 293 -11.23 -15.53 14.63
N GLY A 294 -10.40 -14.98 13.73
CA GLY A 294 -9.02 -15.45 13.50
C GLY A 294 -8.18 -15.38 14.79
N PRO A 295 -6.96 -15.93 14.78
CA PRO A 295 -6.04 -15.74 15.89
C PRO A 295 -5.76 -14.26 16.11
N PRO A 296 -5.44 -13.82 17.34
CA PRO A 296 -5.10 -12.45 17.61
C PRO A 296 -3.86 -12.06 16.80
N VAL A 297 -3.90 -10.86 16.21
CA VAL A 297 -2.82 -10.32 15.37
C VAL A 297 -1.97 -9.29 16.09
N SER A 298 -2.42 -8.82 17.25
CA SER A 298 -1.72 -7.92 18.16
C SER A 298 -2.05 -8.29 19.61
N ARG A 299 -1.14 -7.97 20.53
CA ARG A 299 -1.34 -8.09 21.99
C ARG A 299 -2.13 -6.89 22.56
N ASP A 300 -2.28 -5.80 21.79
CA ASP A 300 -3.04 -4.62 22.18
C ASP A 300 -4.54 -4.82 21.91
N PRO A 301 -5.40 -4.92 22.95
CA PRO A 301 -6.83 -5.12 22.80
C PRO A 301 -7.54 -3.92 22.14
N GLU A 302 -7.06 -2.69 22.35
CA GLU A 302 -7.65 -1.50 21.72
C GLU A 302 -7.31 -1.47 20.22
N ALA A 303 -6.09 -1.82 19.82
CA ALA A 303 -5.72 -1.95 18.43
C ALA A 303 -6.57 -3.02 17.71
N LEU A 304 -6.84 -4.16 18.37
CA LEU A 304 -7.75 -5.19 17.85
C LEU A 304 -9.19 -4.69 17.72
N LYS A 305 -9.69 -3.96 18.73
CA LYS A 305 -11.02 -3.37 18.69
C LYS A 305 -11.14 -2.36 17.56
N MET A 306 -10.20 -1.44 17.41
CA MET A 306 -10.14 -0.49 16.30
C MET A 306 -10.11 -1.20 14.95
N LYS A 307 -9.28 -2.23 14.78
CA LYS A 307 -9.21 -3.02 13.54
C LYS A 307 -10.54 -3.66 13.18
N TYR A 308 -11.19 -4.32 14.13
CA TYR A 308 -12.40 -5.11 13.83
C TYR A 308 -13.70 -4.29 13.83
N SER A 309 -13.69 -3.06 14.36
CA SER A 309 -14.80 -2.10 14.24
C SER A 309 -14.70 -1.24 12.98
N ASP A 310 -13.56 -1.25 12.30
CA ASP A 310 -13.35 -0.46 11.10
C ASP A 310 -14.07 -1.06 9.88
N PRO A 311 -15.06 -0.38 9.29
CA PRO A 311 -15.79 -0.89 8.14
C PRO A 311 -14.95 -0.97 6.85
N LEU A 312 -13.79 -0.29 6.77
CA LEU A 312 -12.84 -0.45 5.67
C LEU A 312 -11.97 -1.69 5.80
N VAL A 313 -11.97 -2.34 6.96
CA VAL A 313 -11.30 -3.62 7.22
C VAL A 313 -12.27 -4.75 6.89
N TYR A 314 -11.86 -5.63 5.98
CA TYR A 314 -12.68 -6.80 5.66
C TYR A 314 -12.54 -7.88 6.74
N THR A 315 -13.63 -8.16 7.44
CA THR A 315 -13.69 -9.14 8.54
C THR A 315 -14.33 -10.47 8.15
N GLY A 316 -14.69 -10.62 6.87
CA GLY A 316 -15.30 -11.85 6.36
C GLY A 316 -14.29 -12.96 6.06
N PRO A 317 -14.78 -14.17 5.74
CA PRO A 317 -13.93 -15.29 5.36
C PRO A 317 -13.14 -15.02 4.07
N ILE A 318 -11.90 -15.49 4.03
CA ILE A 318 -11.04 -15.37 2.83
C ILE A 318 -11.70 -16.13 1.67
N ARG A 319 -11.72 -15.51 0.49
CA ARG A 319 -12.22 -16.15 -0.72
C ARG A 319 -11.16 -17.07 -1.33
N VAL A 320 -11.62 -18.13 -1.97
CA VAL A 320 -10.76 -19.20 -2.53
C VAL A 320 -9.70 -18.61 -3.46
N ARG A 321 -10.08 -17.71 -4.37
CA ARG A 321 -9.11 -17.08 -5.29
C ARG A 321 -8.07 -16.26 -4.54
N THR A 322 -8.49 -15.43 -3.58
CA THR A 322 -7.56 -14.64 -2.76
C THR A 322 -6.57 -15.54 -2.02
N GLY A 323 -7.06 -16.61 -1.38
CA GLY A 323 -6.20 -17.59 -0.70
C GLY A 323 -5.22 -18.28 -1.65
N ASN A 324 -5.68 -18.67 -2.85
CA ASN A 324 -4.80 -19.26 -3.88
C ASN A 324 -3.72 -18.28 -4.34
N GLU A 325 -4.04 -17.01 -4.54
CA GLU A 325 -3.07 -15.98 -4.93
C GLU A 325 -1.99 -15.77 -3.84
N ILE A 326 -2.37 -15.79 -2.56
CA ILE A 326 -1.42 -15.72 -1.44
C ILE A 326 -0.47 -16.93 -1.45
N LEU A 327 -1.00 -18.15 -1.63
CA LEU A 327 -0.17 -19.35 -1.75
C LEU A 327 0.77 -19.27 -2.96
N ARG A 328 0.30 -18.72 -4.07
CA ARG A 328 1.07 -18.57 -5.31
C ARG A 328 2.23 -17.59 -5.16
N ILE A 329 1.99 -16.39 -4.60
CA ILE A 329 3.04 -15.41 -4.38
C ILE A 329 4.06 -15.90 -3.34
N SER A 330 3.59 -16.52 -2.23
CA SER A 330 4.46 -17.13 -1.23
C SER A 330 5.36 -18.20 -1.84
N SER A 331 4.80 -19.10 -2.65
CA SER A 331 5.57 -20.15 -3.33
C SER A 331 6.59 -19.58 -4.32
N TYR A 332 6.23 -18.51 -5.01
CA TYR A 332 7.15 -17.79 -5.90
C TYR A 332 8.32 -17.20 -5.11
N LEU A 333 8.04 -16.48 -4.03
CA LEU A 333 9.06 -15.83 -3.21
C LEU A 333 10.03 -16.83 -2.62
N GLN A 334 9.55 -17.94 -2.04
CA GLN A 334 10.40 -18.99 -1.48
C GLN A 334 11.41 -19.54 -2.48
N ARG A 335 11.06 -19.66 -3.76
CA ARG A 335 11.97 -20.12 -4.82
C ARG A 335 12.91 -19.04 -5.32
N ASN A 336 12.70 -17.78 -4.97
CA ASN A 336 13.45 -16.64 -5.52
C ASN A 336 14.15 -15.79 -4.44
N LEU A 337 14.26 -16.26 -3.19
CA LEU A 337 14.90 -15.51 -2.10
C LEU A 337 16.36 -15.11 -2.43
N SER A 338 17.11 -15.98 -3.09
CA SER A 338 18.49 -15.69 -3.51
C SER A 338 18.60 -14.57 -4.55
N ARG A 339 17.51 -14.21 -5.24
CA ARG A 339 17.50 -13.11 -6.21
C ARG A 339 17.32 -11.72 -5.56
N VAL A 340 17.03 -11.68 -4.26
CA VAL A 340 16.92 -10.42 -3.52
C VAL A 340 18.31 -9.83 -3.32
N THR A 341 18.56 -8.70 -3.95
CA THR A 341 19.85 -7.98 -3.93
C THR A 341 19.75 -6.56 -3.39
N VAL A 342 18.53 -6.01 -3.32
CA VAL A 342 18.28 -4.68 -2.73
C VAL A 342 18.58 -4.70 -1.23
N PRO A 343 19.03 -3.60 -0.63
CA PRO A 343 19.13 -3.47 0.82
C PRO A 343 17.76 -3.70 1.48
N PHE A 344 17.72 -4.41 2.60
CA PHE A 344 16.47 -4.60 3.30
C PHE A 344 16.60 -4.74 4.82
N LEU A 345 15.53 -4.37 5.49
CA LEU A 345 15.26 -4.68 6.90
C LEU A 345 13.99 -5.54 6.96
N VAL A 346 14.06 -6.69 7.64
CA VAL A 346 12.89 -7.50 7.93
C VAL A 346 12.68 -7.62 9.44
N LEU A 347 11.45 -7.32 9.88
CA LEU A 347 11.00 -7.37 11.27
C LEU A 347 9.89 -8.41 11.41
N HIS A 348 9.93 -9.24 12.48
CA HIS A 348 8.93 -10.29 12.66
C HIS A 348 8.73 -10.62 14.14
N GLY A 349 7.48 -10.83 14.56
CA GLY A 349 7.15 -11.34 15.88
C GLY A 349 7.36 -12.86 15.98
N THR A 350 8.01 -13.34 17.03
CA THR A 350 8.29 -14.80 17.16
C THR A 350 7.04 -15.62 17.43
N ALA A 351 5.97 -15.02 17.96
CA ALA A 351 4.68 -15.64 18.22
C ALA A 351 3.65 -15.41 17.10
N ASP A 352 4.07 -14.91 15.93
CA ASP A 352 3.21 -14.75 14.77
C ASP A 352 2.70 -16.12 14.27
N THR A 353 1.36 -16.26 14.24
CA THR A 353 0.66 -17.46 13.77
C THR A 353 0.02 -17.27 12.38
N ILE A 354 0.12 -16.09 11.80
CA ILE A 354 -0.41 -15.74 10.48
C ILE A 354 0.63 -16.03 9.40
N THR A 355 1.85 -15.52 9.59
CA THR A 355 2.99 -15.75 8.71
C THR A 355 4.15 -16.40 9.47
N ASP A 356 5.00 -17.15 8.78
CA ASP A 356 6.07 -17.93 9.41
C ASP A 356 7.32 -17.07 9.66
N PRO A 357 7.70 -16.78 10.93
CA PRO A 357 8.92 -16.03 11.25
C PRO A 357 10.19 -16.68 10.70
N ARG A 358 10.20 -18.01 10.58
CA ARG A 358 11.32 -18.74 9.98
C ARG A 358 11.49 -18.40 8.51
N ALA A 359 10.44 -17.97 7.82
CA ALA A 359 10.56 -17.53 6.43
C ALA A 359 11.33 -16.19 6.32
N SER A 360 11.18 -15.29 7.28
CA SER A 360 11.98 -14.08 7.38
C SER A 360 13.46 -14.39 7.66
N GLN A 361 13.74 -15.38 8.51
CA GLN A 361 15.11 -15.87 8.71
C GLN A 361 15.68 -16.49 7.43
N ARG A 362 14.88 -17.29 6.70
CA ARG A 362 15.30 -17.84 5.38
C ARG A 362 15.58 -16.73 4.38
N LEU A 363 14.76 -15.66 4.31
CA LEU A 363 15.04 -14.50 3.46
C LEU A 363 16.39 -13.88 3.83
N TYR A 364 16.63 -13.63 5.11
CA TYR A 364 17.89 -13.06 5.57
C TYR A 364 19.10 -13.91 5.16
N HIS A 365 19.04 -15.23 5.35
CA HIS A 365 20.16 -16.11 5.03
C HIS A 365 20.34 -16.34 3.53
N ALA A 366 19.26 -16.53 2.77
CA ALA A 366 19.32 -16.93 1.37
C ALA A 366 19.51 -15.77 0.39
N SER A 367 19.17 -14.53 0.78
CA SER A 367 19.29 -13.36 -0.10
C SER A 367 20.74 -13.03 -0.42
N MET A 368 20.98 -12.53 -1.63
CA MET A 368 22.30 -12.03 -2.09
C MET A 368 22.50 -10.53 -1.78
N SER A 369 21.60 -9.90 -1.02
CA SER A 369 21.80 -8.53 -0.57
C SER A 369 23.02 -8.43 0.32
N THR A 370 23.89 -7.45 0.04
CA THR A 370 25.08 -7.13 0.84
C THR A 370 24.76 -6.24 2.05
N ASN A 371 23.59 -5.62 2.06
CA ASN A 371 23.11 -4.80 3.17
C ASN A 371 21.72 -5.30 3.60
N LYS A 372 21.70 -6.15 4.59
CA LYS A 372 20.48 -6.79 5.08
C LYS A 372 20.48 -6.89 6.60
N SER A 373 19.31 -6.64 7.17
CA SER A 373 19.08 -6.73 8.61
C SER A 373 17.83 -7.52 8.91
N ILE A 374 17.83 -8.24 10.02
CA ILE A 374 16.67 -8.92 10.57
C ILE A 374 16.54 -8.59 12.05
N LYS A 375 15.31 -8.27 12.50
CA LYS A 375 14.98 -8.13 13.91
C LYS A 375 13.77 -9.00 14.23
N LEU A 376 13.93 -9.88 15.21
CA LEU A 376 12.87 -10.72 15.75
C LEU A 376 12.46 -10.18 17.11
N TYR A 377 11.15 -9.99 17.30
CA TYR A 377 10.58 -9.53 18.58
C TYR A 377 9.98 -10.71 19.31
N ASP A 378 10.55 -11.05 20.44
CA ASP A 378 10.14 -12.23 21.19
C ASP A 378 8.75 -12.08 21.80
N GLY A 379 7.87 -13.04 21.53
CA GLY A 379 6.49 -13.05 22.00
C GLY A 379 5.54 -12.11 21.25
N TYR A 380 6.01 -11.30 20.27
CA TYR A 380 5.16 -10.40 19.52
C TYR A 380 4.40 -11.14 18.42
N LEU A 381 3.22 -10.60 18.08
CA LEU A 381 2.32 -11.18 17.11
C LEU A 381 2.54 -10.60 15.70
N HIS A 382 1.51 -10.64 14.86
CA HIS A 382 1.59 -10.33 13.44
C HIS A 382 1.70 -8.84 13.12
N ASP A 383 0.80 -8.04 13.73
CA ASP A 383 0.62 -6.61 13.42
C ASP A 383 1.61 -5.74 14.23
N LEU A 384 2.92 -5.85 13.96
CA LEU A 384 3.99 -5.22 14.75
C LEU A 384 3.78 -3.72 15.02
N LEU A 385 3.37 -2.93 14.03
CA LEU A 385 3.10 -1.49 14.18
C LEU A 385 1.78 -1.17 14.91
N PHE A 386 1.12 -2.18 15.44
CA PHE A 386 -0.10 -2.09 16.25
C PHE A 386 0.03 -2.86 17.57
N GLU A 387 1.24 -3.26 17.93
CA GLU A 387 1.57 -3.79 19.24
C GLU A 387 1.63 -2.65 20.28
N PRO A 388 1.58 -2.94 21.61
CA PRO A 388 1.77 -1.93 22.63
C PRO A 388 3.07 -1.13 22.47
N GLU A 389 4.14 -1.78 22.02
CA GLU A 389 5.47 -1.20 21.80
C GLU A 389 5.69 -0.73 20.36
N ARG A 390 4.64 -0.35 19.64
CA ARG A 390 4.67 0.07 18.23
C ARG A 390 5.65 1.21 17.94
N ASP A 391 5.87 2.11 18.91
CA ASP A 391 6.76 3.25 18.73
C ASP A 391 8.23 2.81 18.75
N ASP A 392 8.60 1.82 19.55
CA ASP A 392 9.93 1.24 19.54
C ASP A 392 10.20 0.52 18.21
N ILE A 393 9.20 -0.18 17.68
CA ILE A 393 9.30 -0.85 16.38
C ILE A 393 9.43 0.19 15.24
N ALA A 394 8.64 1.27 15.31
CA ALA A 394 8.75 2.38 14.37
C ALA A 394 10.14 3.04 14.43
N ASN A 395 10.69 3.23 15.63
CA ASN A 395 12.03 3.77 15.83
C ASN A 395 13.12 2.87 15.25
N ASP A 396 13.00 1.54 15.35
CA ASP A 396 13.93 0.62 14.69
C ASP A 396 13.94 0.77 13.18
N ILE A 397 12.75 0.94 12.59
CA ILE A 397 12.60 1.18 11.14
C ILE A 397 13.20 2.54 10.76
N ILE A 398 12.89 3.59 11.51
CA ILE A 398 13.39 4.95 11.30
C ILE A 398 14.92 4.98 11.38
N ASN A 399 15.51 4.34 12.37
CA ASN A 399 16.95 4.25 12.53
C ASN A 399 17.62 3.58 11.33
N TRP A 400 17.04 2.51 10.83
CA TRP A 400 17.55 1.83 9.63
C TRP A 400 17.45 2.71 8.38
N LEU A 401 16.30 3.38 8.16
CA LEU A 401 16.09 4.30 7.03
C LEU A 401 17.06 5.49 7.11
N SER A 402 17.24 6.09 8.29
CA SER A 402 18.16 7.21 8.51
C SER A 402 19.61 6.82 8.22
N ALA A 403 20.05 5.67 8.72
CA ALA A 403 21.40 5.15 8.43
C ALA A 403 21.61 4.91 6.92
N ARG A 404 20.58 4.49 6.19
CA ARG A 404 20.63 4.35 4.73
C ARG A 404 20.72 5.71 4.03
N LEU A 405 19.95 6.70 4.45
CA LEU A 405 20.01 8.07 3.92
C LEU A 405 21.40 8.67 4.13
N ASP A 406 22.00 8.50 5.30
CA ASP A 406 23.34 9.00 5.61
C ASP A 406 24.43 8.38 4.68
N VAL A 407 24.29 7.10 4.34
CA VAL A 407 25.20 6.44 3.39
C VAL A 407 25.04 7.01 1.98
N LEU A 408 23.82 7.32 1.56
CA LEU A 408 23.52 7.87 0.24
C LEU A 408 24.00 9.31 0.08
N GLN A 409 23.87 10.12 1.14
CA GLN A 409 24.35 11.53 1.15
C GLN A 409 25.88 11.66 1.11
N ARG A 410 26.62 10.61 1.48
CA ARG A 410 28.09 10.60 1.46
C ARG A 410 28.69 10.11 0.13
N ARG A 411 27.85 9.62 -0.79
CA ARG A 411 28.23 9.19 -2.15
C ARG A 411 28.19 10.34 -3.14
#